data_0b9620e2b33ef9fdb2801f46ae149138
#
_entry.id   0b9620e2b33ef9fdb2801f46ae149138
#
_cell.length_a   1.000
_cell.length_b   1.000
_cell.length_c   1.000
_cell.angle_alpha   90.00
_cell.angle_beta   90.00
_cell.angle_gamma   90.00
#
_symmetry.space_group_name_H-M   'P 1'
#
loop_
_entity.id
_entity.type
_entity.pdbx_description
1 polymer ?
#
loop_
_entity_poly.entity_id
_entity_poly.type
_entity_poly.pdbx_seq_one_letter_code
_entity_poly.pdbx_strand_id
1 'polypeptide(L)'
;MKQFVIYRRVSTQDQGRSGLGLEAQDRDIDLYLSNYAEVPYEVLGRFLEVQSGKDSDRPELVKALDLCRRTGAELLVSKLDRLSRKVAFTAALMDDPKVRLRVASMPNADKFQLHIYAALAEQERDFISMRTKAALGAAKARGVKLGGNRDVLQRRAEAIQRDARDFARKVAPIVQPLRTSGRTLTEIAGALDGAGIETPRGGKWTATQVKRVLDRLDAAAASLGA
;
A
#
# COMPACT_ATOMS: atom_id res chain seq x y z
N MET A 1 -20.49 -25.09 18.83
CA MET A 1 -19.11 -24.62 18.62
C MET A 1 -19.17 -23.26 17.95
N LYS A 2 -18.56 -22.22 18.50
CA LYS A 2 -18.51 -20.91 17.84
C LYS A 2 -17.55 -20.93 16.65
N GLN A 3 -17.94 -20.29 15.57
CA GLN A 3 -17.13 -20.22 14.35
C GLN A 3 -16.78 -18.78 14.03
N PHE A 4 -15.52 -18.52 13.65
CA PHE A 4 -15.01 -17.20 13.33
C PHE A 4 -14.43 -17.17 11.94
N VAL A 5 -14.61 -16.02 11.26
CA VAL A 5 -13.91 -15.61 10.05
C VAL A 5 -13.10 -14.38 10.41
N ILE A 6 -11.79 -14.44 10.25
CA ILE A 6 -10.89 -13.36 10.63
C ILE A 6 -10.59 -12.50 9.41
N TYR A 7 -10.78 -11.18 9.55
CA TYR A 7 -10.41 -10.22 8.52
C TYR A 7 -9.39 -9.22 9.05
N ARG A 8 -8.31 -9.03 8.29
CA ARG A 8 -7.22 -8.10 8.59
C ARG A 8 -6.97 -7.20 7.40
N ARG A 9 -6.49 -5.97 7.64
CA ARG A 9 -6.19 -5.02 6.58
C ARG A 9 -4.91 -4.25 6.86
N VAL A 10 -4.05 -4.16 5.84
CA VAL A 10 -2.83 -3.35 5.87
C VAL A 10 -2.78 -2.45 4.65
N SER A 11 -2.05 -1.33 4.75
CA SER A 11 -1.69 -0.53 3.58
C SER A 11 -0.38 -1.04 2.98
N THR A 12 -0.19 -0.84 1.66
CA THR A 12 1.09 -1.18 0.99
C THR A 12 2.28 -0.44 1.58
N GLN A 13 2.07 0.76 2.18
CA GLN A 13 3.13 1.50 2.88
C GLN A 13 3.53 0.83 4.21
N ASP A 14 2.59 0.21 4.90
CA ASP A 14 2.84 -0.47 6.18
C ASP A 14 3.58 -1.80 5.98
N GLN A 15 3.33 -2.51 4.87
CA GLN A 15 4.10 -3.72 4.52
C GLN A 15 5.59 -3.43 4.25
N GLY A 16 5.91 -2.25 3.69
CA GLY A 16 7.30 -1.86 3.41
C GLY A 16 8.08 -1.37 4.64
N ARG A 17 7.42 -1.12 5.77
CA ARG A 17 8.04 -0.45 6.92
C ARG A 17 8.34 -1.31 8.14
N SER A 18 7.62 -2.38 8.46
CA SER A 18 7.98 -3.20 9.64
C SER A 18 7.13 -4.44 9.93
N GLY A 19 6.04 -4.72 9.20
CA GLY A 19 5.12 -5.83 9.60
C GLY A 19 4.34 -5.59 10.91
N LEU A 20 4.78 -4.65 11.74
CA LEU A 20 4.24 -4.38 13.09
C LEU A 20 2.72 -4.14 13.13
N GLY A 21 2.18 -3.55 12.06
CA GLY A 21 0.74 -3.30 11.97
C GLY A 21 -0.11 -4.56 11.82
N LEU A 22 0.43 -5.61 11.19
CA LEU A 22 -0.23 -6.90 11.05
C LEU A 22 -0.08 -7.74 12.33
N GLU A 23 1.14 -7.78 12.88
CA GLU A 23 1.44 -8.47 14.15
C GLU A 23 0.57 -7.94 15.31
N ALA A 24 0.36 -6.61 15.38
CA ALA A 24 -0.52 -6.01 16.37
C ALA A 24 -1.97 -6.47 16.19
N GLN A 25 -2.46 -6.58 14.94
CA GLN A 25 -3.80 -7.09 14.68
C GLN A 25 -3.93 -8.57 15.07
N ASP A 26 -2.94 -9.39 14.73
CA ASP A 26 -2.93 -10.81 15.11
C ASP A 26 -2.93 -10.97 16.62
N ARG A 27 -2.09 -10.24 17.34
CA ARG A 27 -2.05 -10.25 18.81
C ARG A 27 -3.41 -9.88 19.42
N ASP A 28 -4.07 -8.80 18.94
CA ASP A 28 -5.36 -8.39 19.47
C ASP A 28 -6.42 -9.49 19.24
N ILE A 29 -6.40 -10.13 18.06
CA ILE A 29 -7.30 -11.23 17.70
C ILE A 29 -7.03 -12.47 18.55
N ASP A 30 -5.78 -12.86 18.72
CA ASP A 30 -5.40 -14.05 19.50
C ASP A 30 -5.74 -13.86 21.00
N LEU A 31 -5.56 -12.63 21.53
CA LEU A 31 -6.02 -12.30 22.89
C LEU A 31 -7.53 -12.40 23.03
N TYR A 32 -8.30 -11.96 22.01
CA TYR A 32 -9.74 -12.12 22.01
C TYR A 32 -10.14 -13.59 22.01
N LEU A 33 -9.56 -14.39 21.12
CA LEU A 33 -9.87 -15.82 20.99
C LEU A 33 -9.50 -16.60 22.27
N SER A 34 -8.40 -16.22 22.93
CA SER A 34 -7.94 -16.88 24.15
C SER A 34 -8.78 -16.54 25.40
N ASN A 35 -9.27 -15.30 25.50
CA ASN A 35 -9.87 -14.78 26.74
C ASN A 35 -11.38 -14.58 26.67
N TYR A 36 -11.95 -14.38 25.46
CA TYR A 36 -13.34 -13.99 25.28
C TYR A 36 -14.14 -14.90 24.34
N ALA A 37 -13.46 -15.72 23.53
CA ALA A 37 -14.18 -16.70 22.73
C ALA A 37 -14.67 -17.84 23.65
N GLU A 38 -15.95 -18.20 23.47
CA GLU A 38 -16.48 -19.40 24.10
C GLU A 38 -15.82 -20.65 23.46
N VAL A 39 -15.32 -21.54 24.29
CA VAL A 39 -14.69 -22.78 23.84
C VAL A 39 -15.70 -23.93 23.82
N PRO A 40 -15.62 -24.84 22.82
CA PRO A 40 -14.68 -24.85 21.71
C PRO A 40 -15.09 -23.89 20.59
N TYR A 41 -14.09 -23.26 19.97
CA TYR A 41 -14.26 -22.43 18.76
C TYR A 41 -13.47 -22.98 17.58
N GLU A 42 -13.84 -22.54 16.38
CA GLU A 42 -13.17 -22.88 15.12
C GLU A 42 -12.97 -21.60 14.27
N VAL A 43 -11.80 -21.47 13.64
CA VAL A 43 -11.52 -20.42 12.68
C VAL A 43 -11.67 -20.99 11.26
N LEU A 44 -12.74 -20.60 10.56
CA LEU A 44 -13.06 -21.10 9.22
C LEU A 44 -12.19 -20.50 8.12
N GLY A 45 -11.64 -19.31 8.35
CA GLY A 45 -10.77 -18.64 7.37
C GLY A 45 -10.14 -17.38 7.92
N ARG A 46 -8.97 -17.03 7.33
CA ARG A 46 -8.22 -15.78 7.61
C ARG A 46 -8.03 -15.04 6.30
N PHE A 47 -8.55 -13.83 6.21
CA PHE A 47 -8.49 -12.98 5.02
C PHE A 47 -7.63 -11.77 5.30
N LEU A 48 -6.72 -11.46 4.37
CA LEU A 48 -5.82 -10.33 4.46
C LEU A 48 -6.01 -9.41 3.25
N GLU A 49 -6.51 -8.19 3.50
CA GLU A 49 -6.62 -7.13 2.50
C GLU A 49 -5.38 -6.27 2.50
N VAL A 50 -4.73 -6.18 1.34
CA VAL A 50 -3.59 -5.27 1.12
C VAL A 50 -4.07 -4.13 0.25
N GLN A 51 -4.35 -2.97 0.86
CA GLN A 51 -4.95 -1.84 0.17
C GLN A 51 -3.88 -0.86 -0.33
N SER A 52 -3.79 -0.66 -1.64
CA SER A 52 -3.06 0.47 -2.23
C SER A 52 -3.91 1.75 -2.13
N GLY A 53 -3.30 2.87 -1.77
CA GLY A 53 -3.95 4.09 -1.30
C GLY A 53 -5.08 4.72 -2.13
N LYS A 54 -5.39 4.24 -3.33
CA LYS A 54 -6.48 4.74 -4.20
C LYS A 54 -7.57 3.70 -4.46
N ASP A 55 -7.32 2.45 -4.17
CA ASP A 55 -8.23 1.35 -4.50
C ASP A 55 -9.24 1.15 -3.37
N SER A 56 -10.52 1.30 -3.68
CA SER A 56 -11.62 1.05 -2.75
C SER A 56 -12.11 -0.39 -2.79
N ASP A 57 -11.64 -1.19 -3.74
CA ASP A 57 -12.03 -2.58 -3.90
C ASP A 57 -11.45 -3.44 -2.78
N ARG A 58 -12.30 -4.28 -2.21
CA ARG A 58 -11.98 -5.12 -1.06
C ARG A 58 -12.38 -6.56 -1.32
N PRO A 59 -11.71 -7.22 -2.26
CA PRO A 59 -12.08 -8.59 -2.65
C PRO A 59 -11.99 -9.56 -1.48
N GLU A 60 -11.02 -9.39 -0.60
CA GLU A 60 -10.86 -10.27 0.56
C GLU A 60 -11.95 -10.05 1.62
N LEU A 61 -12.42 -8.81 1.81
CA LEU A 61 -13.56 -8.54 2.67
C LEU A 61 -14.84 -9.16 2.10
N VAL A 62 -15.07 -9.07 0.80
CA VAL A 62 -16.23 -9.69 0.14
C VAL A 62 -16.23 -11.20 0.36
N LYS A 63 -15.09 -11.87 0.16
CA LYS A 63 -14.94 -13.32 0.43
C LYS A 63 -15.22 -13.66 1.90
N ALA A 64 -14.68 -12.86 2.83
CA ALA A 64 -14.91 -13.07 4.26
C ALA A 64 -16.39 -12.96 4.62
N LEU A 65 -17.07 -11.92 4.10
CA LEU A 65 -18.51 -11.71 4.34
C LEU A 65 -19.37 -12.83 3.72
N ASP A 66 -19.02 -13.29 2.53
CA ASP A 66 -19.73 -14.39 1.88
C ASP A 66 -19.57 -15.71 2.66
N LEU A 67 -18.39 -15.94 3.24
CA LEU A 67 -18.18 -17.08 4.12
C LEU A 67 -19.04 -16.96 5.40
N CYS A 68 -19.06 -15.79 6.04
CA CYS A 68 -19.91 -15.53 7.20
C CYS A 68 -21.39 -15.78 6.88
N ARG A 69 -21.89 -15.24 5.76
CA ARG A 69 -23.30 -15.39 5.35
C ARG A 69 -23.72 -16.84 5.09
N ARG A 70 -22.79 -17.65 4.57
CA ARG A 70 -23.05 -19.07 4.27
C ARG A 70 -22.98 -19.97 5.49
N THR A 71 -22.10 -19.67 6.43
CA THR A 71 -21.84 -20.54 7.58
C THR A 71 -22.49 -20.05 8.88
N GLY A 72 -22.89 -18.78 8.96
CA GLY A 72 -23.31 -18.14 10.18
C GLY A 72 -22.16 -17.79 11.13
N ALA A 73 -20.92 -17.93 10.70
CA ALA A 73 -19.73 -17.58 11.47
C ALA A 73 -19.66 -16.07 11.77
N GLU A 74 -19.05 -15.73 12.91
CA GLU A 74 -18.86 -14.35 13.31
C GLU A 74 -17.65 -13.75 12.59
N LEU A 75 -17.80 -12.54 12.02
CA LEU A 75 -16.67 -11.79 11.45
C LEU A 75 -15.86 -11.13 12.57
N LEU A 76 -14.63 -11.56 12.76
CA LEU A 76 -13.72 -11.02 13.78
C LEU A 76 -12.68 -10.09 13.15
N VAL A 77 -12.63 -8.85 13.65
CA VAL A 77 -11.62 -7.85 13.28
C VAL A 77 -10.90 -7.33 14.53
N SER A 78 -9.66 -6.87 14.40
CA SER A 78 -8.93 -6.32 15.54
C SER A 78 -9.58 -5.03 16.06
N LYS A 79 -9.90 -4.09 15.16
CA LYS A 79 -10.51 -2.78 15.44
C LYS A 79 -11.48 -2.39 14.34
N LEU A 80 -12.46 -1.53 14.64
CA LEU A 80 -13.46 -1.05 13.67
C LEU A 80 -12.84 -0.33 12.46
N ASP A 81 -11.76 0.43 12.67
CA ASP A 81 -11.07 1.15 11.61
C ASP A 81 -10.36 0.23 10.61
N ARG A 82 -10.08 -1.02 10.98
CA ARG A 82 -9.60 -2.06 10.07
C ARG A 82 -10.69 -2.52 9.12
N LEU A 83 -11.93 -2.55 9.58
CA LEU A 83 -13.08 -2.90 8.73
C LEU A 83 -13.38 -1.79 7.72
N SER A 84 -13.64 -0.58 8.19
CA SER A 84 -13.88 0.59 7.32
C SER A 84 -13.58 1.90 8.03
N ARG A 85 -13.21 2.91 7.21
CA ARG A 85 -13.16 4.31 7.65
C ARG A 85 -14.49 5.03 7.49
N LYS A 86 -15.45 4.45 6.76
CA LYS A 86 -16.79 5.02 6.54
C LYS A 86 -17.76 4.41 7.52
N VAL A 87 -18.37 5.22 8.36
CA VAL A 87 -19.39 4.79 9.34
C VAL A 87 -20.58 4.14 8.63
N ALA A 88 -21.05 4.75 7.54
CA ALA A 88 -22.18 4.22 6.78
C ALA A 88 -21.97 2.75 6.33
N PHE A 89 -20.75 2.39 5.91
CA PHE A 89 -20.44 1.01 5.55
C PHE A 89 -20.46 0.08 6.76
N THR A 90 -19.85 0.51 7.88
CA THR A 90 -19.80 -0.28 9.12
C THR A 90 -21.22 -0.45 9.69
N ALA A 91 -22.04 0.60 9.66
CA ALA A 91 -23.44 0.54 10.07
C ALA A 91 -24.26 -0.42 9.20
N ALA A 92 -24.17 -0.30 7.87
CA ALA A 92 -24.87 -1.22 6.96
C ALA A 92 -24.45 -2.68 7.17
N LEU A 93 -23.18 -2.93 7.49
CA LEU A 93 -22.71 -4.29 7.80
C LEU A 93 -23.27 -4.79 9.14
N MET A 94 -23.34 -3.94 10.16
CA MET A 94 -23.93 -4.29 11.45
C MET A 94 -25.45 -4.51 11.37
N ASP A 95 -26.09 -3.91 10.36
CA ASP A 95 -27.53 -4.08 10.11
C ASP A 95 -27.84 -5.32 9.26
N ASP A 96 -26.84 -5.95 8.64
CA ASP A 96 -27.02 -7.21 7.92
C ASP A 96 -27.28 -8.35 8.92
N PRO A 97 -28.49 -8.95 8.95
CA PRO A 97 -28.84 -9.98 9.93
C PRO A 97 -28.05 -11.28 9.73
N LYS A 98 -27.39 -11.45 8.58
CA LYS A 98 -26.57 -12.63 8.25
C LYS A 98 -25.11 -12.46 8.65
N VAL A 99 -24.71 -11.29 9.15
CA VAL A 99 -23.34 -11.00 9.56
C VAL A 99 -23.28 -10.58 11.02
N ARG A 100 -22.57 -11.34 11.82
CA ARG A 100 -22.31 -11.01 13.22
C ARG A 100 -20.90 -10.46 13.35
N LEU A 101 -20.78 -9.15 13.59
CA LEU A 101 -19.48 -8.50 13.74
C LEU A 101 -18.96 -8.61 15.18
N ARG A 102 -17.69 -9.00 15.33
CA ARG A 102 -16.94 -8.95 16.58
C ARG A 102 -15.68 -8.10 16.40
N VAL A 103 -15.39 -7.31 17.42
CA VAL A 103 -14.23 -6.42 17.44
C VAL A 103 -13.35 -6.80 18.61
N ALA A 104 -12.15 -7.29 18.34
CA ALA A 104 -11.26 -7.85 19.38
C ALA A 104 -10.90 -6.81 20.46
N SER A 105 -10.69 -5.55 20.09
CA SER A 105 -10.43 -4.47 21.06
C SER A 105 -11.64 -4.07 21.90
N MET A 106 -12.84 -4.59 21.60
CA MET A 106 -14.09 -4.28 22.28
C MET A 106 -14.92 -5.57 22.46
N PRO A 107 -14.42 -6.55 23.24
CA PRO A 107 -14.98 -7.90 23.28
C PRO A 107 -16.42 -7.96 23.77
N ASN A 108 -16.80 -7.07 24.67
CA ASN A 108 -18.13 -7.00 25.28
C ASN A 108 -19.06 -5.96 24.65
N ALA A 109 -18.62 -5.27 23.57
CA ALA A 109 -19.46 -4.27 22.95
C ALA A 109 -20.63 -4.92 22.22
N ASP A 110 -21.83 -4.43 22.53
CA ASP A 110 -23.05 -4.75 21.79
C ASP A 110 -23.13 -3.95 20.47
N LYS A 111 -24.15 -4.25 19.66
CA LYS A 111 -24.40 -3.59 18.38
C LYS A 111 -24.55 -2.07 18.55
N PHE A 112 -25.29 -1.62 19.56
CA PHE A 112 -25.53 -0.20 19.81
C PHE A 112 -24.22 0.53 20.17
N GLN A 113 -23.42 -0.04 21.05
CA GLN A 113 -22.11 0.49 21.42
C GLN A 113 -21.19 0.59 20.21
N LEU A 114 -21.13 -0.42 19.34
CA LEU A 114 -20.34 -0.39 18.12
C LEU A 114 -20.78 0.72 17.16
N HIS A 115 -22.09 1.01 17.04
CA HIS A 115 -22.58 2.16 16.27
C HIS A 115 -22.10 3.49 16.84
N ILE A 116 -22.16 3.67 18.16
CA ILE A 116 -21.67 4.88 18.84
C ILE A 116 -20.15 5.05 18.57
N TYR A 117 -19.38 4.00 18.79
CA TYR A 117 -17.93 4.05 18.55
C TYR A 117 -17.58 4.34 17.09
N ALA A 118 -18.31 3.79 16.14
CA ALA A 118 -18.12 4.08 14.73
C ALA A 118 -18.40 5.57 14.43
N ALA A 119 -19.48 6.14 14.97
CA ALA A 119 -19.83 7.55 14.81
C ALA A 119 -18.80 8.49 15.45
N LEU A 120 -18.35 8.18 16.67
CA LEU A 120 -17.30 8.95 17.35
C LEU A 120 -15.98 8.93 16.58
N ALA A 121 -15.58 7.77 16.04
CA ALA A 121 -14.37 7.65 15.24
C ALA A 121 -14.44 8.42 13.91
N GLU A 122 -15.61 8.63 13.32
CA GLU A 122 -15.80 9.51 12.17
C GLU A 122 -15.68 10.97 12.56
N GLN A 123 -16.36 11.37 13.62
CA GLN A 123 -16.31 12.74 14.14
C GLN A 123 -14.88 13.16 14.53
N GLU A 124 -14.15 12.28 15.19
CA GLU A 124 -12.74 12.55 15.56
C GLU A 124 -11.87 12.78 14.31
N ARG A 125 -12.04 11.96 13.27
CA ARG A 125 -11.33 12.15 11.99
C ARG A 125 -11.67 13.48 11.33
N ASP A 126 -12.93 13.88 11.36
CA ASP A 126 -13.37 15.16 10.80
C ASP A 126 -12.77 16.33 11.58
N PHE A 127 -12.72 16.26 12.89
CA PHE A 127 -12.07 17.27 13.72
C PHE A 127 -10.56 17.35 13.44
N ILE A 128 -9.87 16.22 13.33
CA ILE A 128 -8.44 16.18 12.97
C ILE A 128 -8.23 16.79 11.57
N SER A 129 -9.10 16.46 10.60
CA SER A 129 -9.05 16.98 9.24
C SER A 129 -9.27 18.51 9.23
N MET A 130 -10.29 19.01 9.93
CA MET A 130 -10.57 20.44 10.04
C MET A 130 -9.41 21.18 10.71
N ARG A 131 -8.89 20.65 11.82
CA ARG A 131 -7.73 21.25 12.53
C ARG A 131 -6.50 21.31 11.64
N THR A 132 -6.22 20.23 10.89
CA THR A 132 -5.09 20.17 9.97
C THR A 132 -5.26 21.16 8.82
N LYS A 133 -6.45 21.26 8.23
CA LYS A 133 -6.76 22.25 7.19
C LYS A 133 -6.60 23.68 7.70
N ALA A 134 -7.09 23.96 8.89
CA ALA A 134 -6.95 25.30 9.51
C ALA A 134 -5.48 25.64 9.78
N ALA A 135 -4.70 24.71 10.34
CA ALA A 135 -3.27 24.90 10.59
C ALA A 135 -2.48 25.13 9.29
N LEU A 136 -2.77 24.35 8.24
CA LEU A 136 -2.16 24.52 6.92
C LEU A 136 -2.58 25.85 6.27
N GLY A 137 -3.84 26.25 6.42
CA GLY A 137 -4.34 27.56 5.96
C GLY A 137 -3.60 28.72 6.65
N ALA A 138 -3.46 28.67 7.96
CA ALA A 138 -2.70 29.66 8.72
C ALA A 138 -1.20 29.68 8.35
N ALA A 139 -0.59 28.53 8.12
CA ALA A 139 0.79 28.44 7.66
C ALA A 139 0.95 29.07 6.27
N LYS A 140 0.01 28.79 5.35
CA LYS A 140 -0.02 29.40 3.99
C LYS A 140 -0.17 30.90 4.06
N ALA A 141 -1.04 31.43 4.94
CA ALA A 141 -1.23 32.87 5.13
C ALA A 141 0.06 33.56 5.64
N ARG A 142 0.88 32.87 6.42
CA ARG A 142 2.21 33.33 6.86
C ARG A 142 3.31 33.15 5.80
N GLY A 143 2.98 32.78 4.56
CA GLY A 143 3.94 32.59 3.47
C GLY A 143 4.70 31.25 3.50
N VAL A 144 4.35 30.32 4.38
CA VAL A 144 4.98 29.02 4.41
C VAL A 144 4.58 28.22 3.15
N LYS A 145 5.56 27.82 2.36
CA LYS A 145 5.33 26.93 1.20
C LYS A 145 5.02 25.52 1.68
N LEU A 146 3.73 25.15 1.57
CA LEU A 146 3.26 23.81 1.94
C LEU A 146 3.61 22.79 0.84
N GLY A 147 3.81 21.54 1.26
CA GLY A 147 4.11 20.42 0.38
C GLY A 147 5.60 20.11 0.35
N GLY A 148 5.98 18.93 0.83
CA GLY A 148 7.28 18.28 0.84
C GLY A 148 8.53 19.15 0.99
N ASN A 149 9.56 18.63 1.57
CA ASN A 149 10.87 19.28 1.53
C ASN A 149 11.38 19.24 0.08
N ARG A 150 11.12 20.28 -0.71
CA ARG A 150 11.51 20.40 -2.13
C ARG A 150 12.99 20.10 -2.32
N ASP A 151 13.82 20.57 -1.40
CA ASP A 151 15.27 20.38 -1.48
C ASP A 151 15.65 18.91 -1.34
N VAL A 152 14.98 18.16 -0.45
CA VAL A 152 15.19 16.70 -0.31
C VAL A 152 14.66 15.96 -1.54
N LEU A 153 13.49 16.35 -2.06
CA LEU A 153 12.94 15.75 -3.27
C LEU A 153 13.80 16.08 -4.49
N GLN A 154 14.30 17.30 -4.59
CA GLN A 154 15.19 17.73 -5.66
C GLN A 154 16.54 16.99 -5.59
N ARG A 155 17.19 16.93 -4.43
CA ARG A 155 18.43 16.16 -4.21
C ARG A 155 18.24 14.69 -4.53
N ARG A 156 17.09 14.10 -4.15
CA ARG A 156 16.77 12.71 -4.49
C ARG A 156 16.57 12.52 -5.99
N ALA A 157 15.88 13.44 -6.67
CA ALA A 157 15.72 13.41 -8.12
C ALA A 157 17.06 13.56 -8.84
N GLU A 158 17.92 14.47 -8.38
CA GLU A 158 19.28 14.66 -8.90
C GLU A 158 20.17 13.43 -8.68
N ALA A 159 20.07 12.79 -7.51
CA ALA A 159 20.78 11.54 -7.24
C ALA A 159 20.34 10.42 -8.19
N ILE A 160 19.02 10.23 -8.36
CA ILE A 160 18.47 9.22 -9.30
C ILE A 160 18.90 9.51 -10.74
N GLN A 161 18.94 10.78 -11.15
CA GLN A 161 19.39 11.16 -12.49
C GLN A 161 20.89 10.92 -12.67
N ARG A 162 21.69 11.20 -11.64
CA ARG A 162 23.15 10.95 -11.62
C ARG A 162 23.42 9.47 -11.79
N ASP A 163 22.82 8.62 -10.92
CA ASP A 163 22.98 7.18 -10.97
C ASP A 163 22.59 6.61 -12.35
N ALA A 164 21.49 7.15 -12.92
CA ALA A 164 21.04 6.73 -14.24
C ALA A 164 21.98 7.17 -15.39
N ARG A 165 22.65 8.32 -15.27
CA ARG A 165 23.68 8.76 -16.23
C ARG A 165 24.95 7.92 -16.10
N ASP A 166 25.39 7.66 -14.86
CA ASP A 166 26.58 6.86 -14.60
C ASP A 166 26.39 5.42 -15.09
N PHE A 167 25.19 4.87 -14.90
CA PHE A 167 24.84 3.58 -15.45
C PHE A 167 24.85 3.60 -17.00
N ALA A 168 24.27 4.62 -17.64
CA ALA A 168 24.28 4.76 -19.09
C ALA A 168 25.72 4.83 -19.63
N ARG A 169 26.62 5.54 -18.96
CA ARG A 169 28.05 5.58 -19.31
C ARG A 169 28.74 4.21 -19.20
N LYS A 170 28.40 3.41 -18.17
CA LYS A 170 28.96 2.07 -18.01
C LYS A 170 28.61 1.12 -19.16
N VAL A 171 27.39 1.22 -19.70
CA VAL A 171 26.94 0.36 -20.79
C VAL A 171 27.19 0.98 -22.18
N ALA A 172 27.59 2.24 -22.26
CA ALA A 172 27.86 2.96 -23.50
C ALA A 172 28.84 2.22 -24.44
N PRO A 173 30.00 1.65 -23.96
CA PRO A 173 30.94 0.95 -24.81
C PRO A 173 30.35 -0.24 -25.57
N ILE A 174 29.25 -0.78 -25.10
CA ILE A 174 28.53 -1.93 -25.72
C ILE A 174 27.37 -1.43 -26.58
N VAL A 175 26.57 -0.50 -26.06
CA VAL A 175 25.34 -0.03 -26.71
C VAL A 175 25.62 0.84 -27.95
N GLN A 176 26.62 1.74 -27.86
CA GLN A 176 26.89 2.67 -28.96
C GLN A 176 27.43 1.94 -30.24
N PRO A 177 28.40 1.02 -30.18
CA PRO A 177 28.83 0.29 -31.36
C PRO A 177 27.70 -0.53 -32.02
N LEU A 178 26.89 -1.20 -31.20
CA LEU A 178 25.76 -1.95 -31.70
C LEU A 178 24.73 -1.05 -32.39
N ARG A 179 24.52 0.14 -31.85
CA ARG A 179 23.62 1.10 -32.48
C ARG A 179 24.17 1.65 -33.78
N THR A 180 25.45 1.97 -33.82
CA THR A 180 26.15 2.45 -35.03
C THR A 180 26.18 1.39 -36.13
N SER A 181 26.24 0.11 -35.77
CA SER A 181 26.17 -1.01 -36.75
C SER A 181 24.70 -1.28 -37.23
N GLY A 182 23.75 -0.43 -36.91
CA GLY A 182 22.37 -0.51 -37.40
C GLY A 182 21.46 -1.51 -36.65
N ARG A 183 21.90 -2.04 -35.51
CA ARG A 183 21.09 -2.97 -34.69
C ARG A 183 19.86 -2.28 -34.16
N THR A 184 18.76 -3.01 -34.13
CA THR A 184 17.50 -2.57 -33.53
C THR A 184 17.60 -2.54 -31.99
N LEU A 185 16.76 -1.74 -31.35
CA LEU A 185 16.74 -1.64 -29.88
C LEU A 185 16.46 -2.99 -29.20
N THR A 186 15.69 -3.86 -29.83
CA THR A 186 15.38 -5.21 -29.34
C THR A 186 16.61 -6.12 -29.43
N GLU A 187 17.37 -6.06 -30.53
CA GLU A 187 18.60 -6.83 -30.68
C GLU A 187 19.69 -6.38 -29.70
N ILE A 188 19.78 -5.05 -29.45
CA ILE A 188 20.70 -4.51 -28.44
C ILE A 188 20.30 -4.98 -27.03
N ALA A 189 19.00 -5.02 -26.71
CA ALA A 189 18.51 -5.55 -25.45
C ALA A 189 18.90 -7.02 -25.26
N GLY A 190 18.71 -7.85 -26.31
CA GLY A 190 19.12 -9.26 -26.30
C GLY A 190 20.63 -9.44 -26.17
N ALA A 191 21.44 -8.57 -26.79
CA ALA A 191 22.90 -8.61 -26.66
C ALA A 191 23.37 -8.28 -25.23
N LEU A 192 22.72 -7.31 -24.57
CA LEU A 192 23.04 -6.97 -23.18
C LEU A 192 22.66 -8.11 -22.21
N ASP A 193 21.51 -8.75 -22.43
CA ASP A 193 21.09 -9.93 -21.66
C ASP A 193 22.06 -11.11 -21.89
N GLY A 194 22.43 -11.36 -23.15
CA GLY A 194 23.39 -12.40 -23.51
C GLY A 194 24.80 -12.18 -22.95
N ALA A 195 25.19 -10.93 -22.74
CA ALA A 195 26.47 -10.55 -22.10
C ALA A 195 26.39 -10.58 -20.57
N GLY A 196 25.25 -10.95 -19.98
CA GLY A 196 25.05 -11.01 -18.53
C GLY A 196 25.04 -9.64 -17.85
N ILE A 197 24.72 -8.57 -18.56
CA ILE A 197 24.65 -7.21 -18.01
C ILE A 197 23.27 -6.97 -17.44
N GLU A 198 23.20 -6.88 -16.13
CA GLU A 198 21.93 -6.64 -15.43
C GLU A 198 21.44 -5.19 -15.61
N THR A 199 20.11 -5.02 -15.63
CA THR A 199 19.51 -3.69 -15.54
C THR A 199 19.68 -3.09 -14.14
N PRO A 200 19.57 -1.75 -13.92
CA PRO A 200 19.73 -1.13 -12.59
C PRO A 200 18.77 -1.64 -11.51
N ARG A 201 17.71 -2.35 -11.90
CA ARG A 201 16.72 -2.92 -10.97
C ARG A 201 16.70 -4.45 -10.96
N GLY A 202 17.66 -5.08 -11.63
CA GLY A 202 17.61 -6.51 -11.94
C GLY A 202 16.59 -6.82 -13.04
N GLY A 203 16.70 -7.99 -13.63
CA GLY A 203 15.79 -8.45 -14.68
C GLY A 203 16.30 -8.20 -16.10
N LYS A 204 15.49 -8.61 -17.09
CA LYS A 204 15.85 -8.56 -18.52
C LYS A 204 15.73 -7.16 -19.11
N TRP A 205 16.57 -6.90 -20.10
CA TRP A 205 16.55 -5.66 -20.87
C TRP A 205 15.33 -5.60 -21.80
N THR A 206 14.80 -4.40 -21.96
CA THR A 206 13.73 -4.11 -22.93
C THR A 206 14.20 -3.04 -23.92
N ALA A 207 13.62 -3.00 -25.11
CA ALA A 207 13.88 -1.97 -26.11
C ALA A 207 13.70 -0.55 -25.56
N THR A 208 12.71 -0.34 -24.68
CA THR A 208 12.44 0.95 -24.03
C THR A 208 13.58 1.35 -23.07
N GLN A 209 14.18 0.40 -22.35
CA GLN A 209 15.32 0.69 -21.47
C GLN A 209 16.58 1.04 -22.27
N VAL A 210 16.84 0.32 -23.37
CA VAL A 210 17.92 0.64 -24.31
C VAL A 210 17.74 2.05 -24.88
N LYS A 211 16.53 2.39 -25.34
CA LYS A 211 16.23 3.75 -25.82
C LYS A 211 16.56 4.81 -24.77
N ARG A 212 16.10 4.60 -23.50
CA ARG A 212 16.39 5.56 -22.40
C ARG A 212 17.89 5.71 -22.11
N VAL A 213 18.67 4.67 -22.29
CA VAL A 213 20.14 4.74 -22.18
C VAL A 213 20.72 5.59 -23.28
N LEU A 214 20.34 5.33 -24.54
CA LEU A 214 20.80 6.12 -25.70
C LEU A 214 20.41 7.60 -25.57
N ASP A 215 19.15 7.90 -25.26
CA ASP A 215 18.66 9.28 -25.06
C ASP A 215 19.49 10.04 -24.01
N ARG A 216 19.95 9.36 -22.95
CA ARG A 216 20.82 9.96 -21.91
C ARG A 216 22.26 10.18 -22.38
N LEU A 217 22.78 9.29 -23.21
CA LEU A 217 24.12 9.44 -23.78
C LEU A 217 24.16 10.59 -24.78
N ASP A 218 23.13 10.73 -25.62
CA ASP A 218 22.98 11.81 -26.60
C ASP A 218 22.84 13.17 -25.89
N ALA A 219 22.02 13.24 -24.83
CA ALA A 219 21.88 14.44 -24.01
C ALA A 219 23.19 14.83 -23.30
N ALA A 220 24.01 13.86 -22.89
CA ALA A 220 25.30 14.11 -22.29
C ALA A 220 26.34 14.61 -23.32
N ALA A 221 26.30 14.09 -24.54
CA ALA A 221 27.16 14.56 -25.64
C ALA A 221 26.84 15.99 -26.06
N ALA A 222 25.55 16.32 -26.16
CA ALA A 222 25.09 17.67 -26.48
C ALA A 222 25.50 18.73 -25.44
N SER A 223 25.60 18.34 -24.15
CA SER A 223 26.01 19.24 -23.07
C SER A 223 27.52 19.48 -22.97
N LEU A 224 28.33 18.68 -23.66
CA LEU A 224 29.82 18.83 -23.70
C LEU A 224 30.32 19.57 -24.95
N GLY A 225 29.41 19.79 -25.93
CA GLY A 225 29.71 20.49 -27.19
C GLY A 225 29.19 21.94 -27.26
N ALA A 226 28.57 22.45 -26.20
CA ALA A 226 28.13 23.82 -26.02
C ALA A 226 29.01 24.57 -24.99
#